data_684205ff36c3b4d24a5721ec96ac2107
#
_entry.id   684205ff36c3b4d24a5721ec96ac2107
#
_cell.length_a   1.000
_cell.length_b   1.000
_cell.length_c   1.000
_cell.angle_alpha   90.00
_cell.angle_beta   90.00
_cell.angle_gamma   90.00
#
_symmetry.space_group_name_H-M   'P 1'
#
loop_
_entity.id
_entity.type
_entity.pdbx_description
1 polymer ?
#
loop_
_entity_poly.entity_id
_entity_poly.type
_entity_poly.pdbx_seq_one_letter_code
_entity_poly.pdbx_strand_id
1 'polypeptide(L)'
;MRKIINQYLFREVAQAWLGVTLILLAILVTNQFAKILGDAASGNLSGGVIAELLLYSSVEYLTILLPLSTFLAILLVFGRLYKDSEMAAIMASGVGPLSLYRPLLLPTLLLAFVLGLISTYLAPDARKNMDLSRQNAMLNLGIDFLEPGRFVTLNNGSVMYSEDRSEDDKLTNVFVQQELRNNVNVIVSETAEILSTKSTGSVLVFYNGYQYEGTPGDLDFRILEFSEHQLPLSSQADQNKKIDLSSEPFRALFEKNSLEAKAEVQWRISPAIALIILVFMAIPLSKSSPRDSRYTGLILGILIYMIYVNCLGAARIWLEQGVTPEIYGLWWIHLIALMVGIVMLSINYRVFERVFSGEKED
;
A
#
# COMPACT_ATOMS: atom_id res chain seq x y z
N MET A 1 34.32 -26.49 7.53
CA MET A 1 33.87 -25.59 8.58
C MET A 1 33.04 -24.43 8.06
N ARG A 2 33.51 -23.58 7.12
CA ARG A 2 32.74 -22.44 6.54
C ARG A 2 31.39 -22.85 5.94
N LYS A 3 31.26 -24.01 5.28
CA LYS A 3 29.99 -24.50 4.72
C LYS A 3 28.92 -24.76 5.80
N ILE A 4 29.34 -25.32 6.92
CA ILE A 4 28.44 -25.63 8.07
C ILE A 4 27.93 -24.34 8.71
N ILE A 5 28.81 -23.35 8.92
CA ILE A 5 28.45 -22.05 9.48
C ILE A 5 27.47 -21.31 8.55
N ASN A 6 27.75 -21.29 7.23
CA ASN A 6 26.85 -20.68 6.26
C ASN A 6 25.46 -21.34 6.26
N GLN A 7 25.41 -22.66 6.34
CA GLN A 7 24.17 -23.41 6.37
C GLN A 7 23.38 -23.17 7.68
N TYR A 8 24.10 -23.06 8.79
CA TYR A 8 23.54 -22.70 10.10
C TYR A 8 22.90 -21.30 10.05
N LEU A 9 23.68 -20.27 9.65
CA LEU A 9 23.19 -18.89 9.57
C LEU A 9 21.99 -18.75 8.62
N PHE A 10 22.05 -19.39 7.46
CA PHE A 10 20.93 -19.39 6.52
C PHE A 10 19.66 -20.00 7.13
N ARG A 11 19.77 -21.15 7.77
CA ARG A 11 18.64 -21.85 8.39
C ARG A 11 17.99 -21.01 9.50
N GLU A 12 18.81 -20.41 10.36
CA GLU A 12 18.34 -19.56 11.45
C GLU A 12 17.58 -18.34 10.91
N VAL A 13 18.17 -17.66 9.92
CA VAL A 13 17.53 -16.49 9.31
C VAL A 13 16.26 -16.88 8.54
N ALA A 14 16.27 -17.99 7.81
CA ALA A 14 15.10 -18.45 7.07
C ALA A 14 13.92 -18.81 7.99
N GLN A 15 14.19 -19.48 9.11
CA GLN A 15 13.17 -19.81 10.13
C GLN A 15 12.60 -18.55 10.79
N ALA A 16 13.46 -17.62 11.19
CA ALA A 16 13.03 -16.34 11.76
C ALA A 16 12.25 -15.51 10.74
N TRP A 17 12.71 -15.46 9.47
CA TRP A 17 12.04 -14.76 8.40
C TRP A 17 10.62 -15.29 8.17
N LEU A 18 10.46 -16.61 8.13
CA LEU A 18 9.14 -17.22 7.96
C LEU A 18 8.21 -16.87 9.13
N GLY A 19 8.71 -16.96 10.37
CA GLY A 19 7.94 -16.58 11.56
C GLY A 19 7.54 -15.10 11.57
N VAL A 20 8.47 -14.18 11.31
CA VAL A 20 8.22 -12.74 11.27
C VAL A 20 7.25 -12.40 10.13
N THR A 21 7.46 -13.00 8.95
CA THR A 21 6.58 -12.78 7.79
C THR A 21 5.15 -13.20 8.08
N LEU A 22 4.95 -14.38 8.67
CA LEU A 22 3.61 -14.88 9.02
C LEU A 22 2.91 -13.99 10.06
N ILE A 23 3.64 -13.56 11.10
CA ILE A 23 3.08 -12.69 12.14
C ILE A 23 2.67 -11.33 11.53
N LEU A 24 3.56 -10.70 10.76
CA LEU A 24 3.26 -9.40 10.14
C LEU A 24 2.13 -9.51 9.12
N LEU A 25 2.11 -10.59 8.33
CA LEU A 25 1.02 -10.84 7.38
C LEU A 25 -0.31 -11.00 8.11
N ALA A 26 -0.34 -11.78 9.19
CA ALA A 26 -1.55 -11.95 9.99
C ALA A 26 -2.06 -10.60 10.55
N ILE A 27 -1.17 -9.74 11.05
CA ILE A 27 -1.53 -8.41 11.55
C ILE A 27 -2.12 -7.54 10.43
N LEU A 28 -1.47 -7.51 9.25
CA LEU A 28 -1.93 -6.69 8.13
C LEU A 28 -3.26 -7.19 7.55
N VAL A 29 -3.41 -8.51 7.40
CA VAL A 29 -4.67 -9.12 6.92
C VAL A 29 -5.80 -8.88 7.91
N THR A 30 -5.55 -9.02 9.23
CA THR A 30 -6.57 -8.74 10.26
C THR A 30 -7.00 -7.26 10.23
N ASN A 31 -6.05 -6.33 10.10
CA ASN A 31 -6.36 -4.91 10.00
C ASN A 31 -7.18 -4.60 8.73
N GLN A 32 -6.83 -5.21 7.60
CA GLN A 32 -7.58 -5.05 6.35
C GLN A 32 -8.96 -5.68 6.43
N PHE A 33 -9.08 -6.85 7.04
CA PHE A 33 -10.37 -7.49 7.28
C PHE A 33 -11.31 -6.59 8.10
N ALA A 34 -10.79 -5.97 9.17
CA ALA A 34 -11.57 -5.04 9.98
C ALA A 34 -12.06 -3.83 9.17
N LYS A 35 -11.24 -3.28 8.25
CA LYS A 35 -11.64 -2.19 7.35
C LYS A 35 -12.74 -2.62 6.38
N ILE A 36 -12.53 -3.75 5.68
CA ILE A 36 -13.49 -4.27 4.70
C ILE A 36 -14.82 -4.64 5.40
N LEU A 37 -14.75 -5.19 6.62
CA LEU A 37 -15.95 -5.50 7.40
C LEU A 37 -16.69 -4.22 7.83
N GLY A 38 -15.95 -3.15 8.17
CA GLY A 38 -16.52 -1.83 8.42
C GLY A 38 -17.25 -1.26 7.20
N ASP A 39 -16.64 -1.37 6.02
CA ASP A 39 -17.25 -0.97 4.74
C ASP A 39 -18.51 -1.80 4.44
N ALA A 40 -18.48 -3.11 4.71
CA ALA A 40 -19.65 -3.98 4.54
C ALA A 40 -20.77 -3.69 5.56
N ALA A 41 -20.41 -3.42 6.81
CA ALA A 41 -21.38 -3.07 7.85
C ALA A 41 -22.03 -1.70 7.61
N SER A 42 -21.33 -0.79 6.92
CA SER A 42 -21.87 0.50 6.47
C SER A 42 -22.73 0.36 5.20
N GLY A 43 -22.93 -0.86 4.69
CA GLY A 43 -23.66 -1.12 3.47
C GLY A 43 -22.93 -0.82 2.17
N ASN A 44 -21.65 -0.40 2.23
CA ASN A 44 -20.87 -0.02 1.05
C ASN A 44 -20.33 -1.21 0.25
N LEU A 45 -20.40 -2.43 0.80
CA LEU A 45 -19.88 -3.64 0.17
C LEU A 45 -20.79 -4.84 0.43
N SER A 46 -21.01 -5.65 -0.60
CA SER A 46 -21.67 -6.96 -0.48
C SER A 46 -20.71 -7.95 0.21
N GLY A 47 -21.24 -8.79 1.12
CA GLY A 47 -20.45 -9.80 1.85
C GLY A 47 -19.71 -10.79 0.94
N GLY A 48 -20.19 -11.01 -0.28
CA GLY A 48 -19.61 -11.95 -1.25
C GLY A 48 -18.23 -11.56 -1.78
N VAL A 49 -17.85 -10.27 -1.73
CA VAL A 49 -16.57 -9.78 -2.26
C VAL A 49 -15.47 -9.64 -1.20
N ILE A 50 -15.77 -9.88 0.07
CA ILE A 50 -14.82 -9.68 1.19
C ILE A 50 -13.56 -10.53 1.00
N ALA A 51 -13.71 -11.82 0.69
CA ALA A 51 -12.60 -12.75 0.52
C ALA A 51 -11.70 -12.35 -0.68
N GLU A 52 -12.30 -11.89 -1.76
CA GLU A 52 -11.60 -11.44 -2.97
C GLU A 52 -10.78 -10.18 -2.70
N LEU A 53 -11.37 -9.18 -2.03
CA LEU A 53 -10.69 -7.96 -1.63
C LEU A 53 -9.52 -8.22 -0.66
N LEU A 54 -9.68 -9.18 0.26
CA LEU A 54 -8.59 -9.61 1.16
C LEU A 54 -7.44 -10.25 0.39
N LEU A 55 -7.74 -11.10 -0.59
CA LEU A 55 -6.72 -11.74 -1.41
C LEU A 55 -5.90 -10.71 -2.18
N TYR A 56 -6.55 -9.79 -2.88
CA TYR A 56 -5.87 -8.74 -3.65
C TYR A 56 -5.05 -7.81 -2.75
N SER A 57 -5.60 -7.39 -1.60
CA SER A 57 -4.86 -6.58 -0.62
C SER A 57 -3.63 -7.29 -0.08
N SER A 58 -3.70 -8.62 0.11
CA SER A 58 -2.57 -9.41 0.61
C SER A 58 -1.40 -9.39 -0.36
N VAL A 59 -1.65 -9.43 -1.68
CA VAL A 59 -0.59 -9.31 -2.70
C VAL A 59 0.11 -7.96 -2.62
N GLU A 60 -0.64 -6.88 -2.47
CA GLU A 60 -0.07 -5.53 -2.33
C GLU A 60 0.80 -5.42 -1.07
N TYR A 61 0.34 -5.98 0.05
CA TYR A 61 1.10 -5.95 1.30
C TYR A 61 2.44 -6.67 1.23
N LEU A 62 2.59 -7.69 0.38
CA LEU A 62 3.87 -8.38 0.21
C LEU A 62 4.99 -7.43 -0.23
N THR A 63 4.69 -6.38 -0.97
CA THR A 63 5.70 -5.41 -1.45
C THR A 63 6.37 -4.64 -0.31
N ILE A 64 5.64 -4.36 0.76
CA ILE A 64 6.14 -3.67 1.96
C ILE A 64 6.65 -4.68 2.99
N LEU A 65 5.96 -5.82 3.11
CA LEU A 65 6.18 -6.80 4.15
C LEU A 65 7.48 -7.57 3.95
N LEU A 66 7.80 -7.99 2.71
CA LEU A 66 8.98 -8.80 2.45
C LEU A 66 10.30 -8.09 2.77
N PRO A 67 10.54 -6.82 2.38
CA PRO A 67 11.73 -6.09 2.81
C PRO A 67 11.82 -5.94 4.33
N LEU A 68 10.71 -5.56 4.97
CA LEU A 68 10.65 -5.37 6.42
C LEU A 68 10.91 -6.67 7.18
N SER A 69 10.19 -7.75 6.82
CA SER A 69 10.32 -9.03 7.52
C SER A 69 11.71 -9.63 7.38
N THR A 70 12.33 -9.50 6.20
CA THR A 70 13.70 -9.96 5.98
C THR A 70 14.70 -9.17 6.83
N PHE A 71 14.55 -7.87 6.86
CA PHE A 71 15.37 -6.98 7.68
C PHE A 71 15.25 -7.31 9.17
N LEU A 72 14.02 -7.42 9.69
CA LEU A 72 13.78 -7.75 11.09
C LEU A 72 14.26 -9.14 11.45
N ALA A 73 14.10 -10.13 10.57
CA ALA A 73 14.58 -11.48 10.80
C ALA A 73 16.11 -11.53 10.99
N ILE A 74 16.85 -10.82 10.15
CA ILE A 74 18.31 -10.73 10.28
C ILE A 74 18.68 -10.03 11.57
N LEU A 75 18.04 -8.92 11.93
CA LEU A 75 18.30 -8.20 13.17
C LEU A 75 18.03 -9.07 14.40
N LEU A 76 16.95 -9.85 14.41
CA LEU A 76 16.60 -10.75 15.50
C LEU A 76 17.62 -11.88 15.66
N VAL A 77 17.97 -12.55 14.55
CA VAL A 77 18.90 -13.67 14.57
C VAL A 77 20.30 -13.23 14.95
N PHE A 78 20.83 -12.22 14.23
CA PHE A 78 22.19 -11.74 14.50
C PHE A 78 22.29 -11.05 15.86
N GLY A 79 21.26 -10.31 16.30
CA GLY A 79 21.21 -9.74 17.64
C GLY A 79 21.25 -10.82 18.74
N ARG A 80 20.54 -11.95 18.52
CA ARG A 80 20.64 -13.11 19.41
C ARG A 80 22.04 -13.69 19.43
N LEU A 81 22.63 -13.96 18.26
CA LEU A 81 23.98 -14.54 18.13
C LEU A 81 25.05 -13.67 18.82
N TYR A 82 24.92 -12.33 18.75
CA TYR A 82 25.81 -11.42 19.48
C TYR A 82 25.61 -11.51 20.99
N LYS A 83 24.36 -11.51 21.45
CA LYS A 83 24.04 -11.58 22.88
C LYS A 83 24.50 -12.88 23.51
N ASP A 84 24.29 -14.00 22.85
CA ASP A 84 24.64 -15.33 23.33
C ASP A 84 26.13 -15.65 23.12
N SER A 85 26.93 -14.66 22.66
CA SER A 85 28.38 -14.79 22.37
C SER A 85 28.71 -15.81 21.28
N GLU A 86 27.72 -16.37 20.59
CA GLU A 86 27.92 -17.28 19.46
C GLU A 86 28.66 -16.61 18.30
N MET A 87 28.35 -15.32 18.06
CA MET A 87 29.02 -14.54 17.02
C MET A 87 30.52 -14.38 17.30
N ALA A 88 30.94 -14.27 18.57
CA ALA A 88 32.36 -14.22 18.96
C ALA A 88 33.05 -15.53 18.60
N ALA A 89 32.42 -16.67 18.87
CA ALA A 89 32.97 -18.00 18.50
C ALA A 89 33.07 -18.17 16.96
N ILE A 90 32.04 -17.72 16.23
CA ILE A 90 32.06 -17.72 14.74
C ILE A 90 33.22 -16.89 14.20
N MET A 91 33.42 -15.68 14.73
CA MET A 91 34.52 -14.79 14.29
C MET A 91 35.89 -15.36 14.70
N ALA A 92 36.03 -15.96 15.89
CA ALA A 92 37.24 -16.61 16.32
C ALA A 92 37.65 -17.84 15.46
N SER A 93 36.67 -18.42 14.74
CA SER A 93 36.95 -19.50 13.78
C SER A 93 37.47 -18.99 12.40
N GLY A 94 37.81 -17.69 12.28
CA GLY A 94 38.32 -17.09 11.05
C GLY A 94 37.24 -16.65 10.05
N VAL A 95 36.00 -16.48 10.49
CA VAL A 95 34.92 -15.91 9.67
C VAL A 95 34.91 -14.39 9.83
N GLY A 96 35.42 -13.70 8.82
CA GLY A 96 35.43 -12.22 8.80
C GLY A 96 34.02 -11.63 8.61
N PRO A 97 33.84 -10.32 8.94
CA PRO A 97 32.53 -9.65 8.89
C PRO A 97 31.87 -9.70 7.52
N LEU A 98 32.64 -9.54 6.44
CA LEU A 98 32.13 -9.61 5.08
C LEU A 98 31.69 -11.03 4.67
N SER A 99 32.23 -12.06 5.34
CA SER A 99 31.80 -13.45 5.09
C SER A 99 30.41 -13.74 5.60
N LEU A 100 29.87 -12.94 6.54
CA LEU A 100 28.50 -13.07 7.07
C LEU A 100 27.43 -12.79 6.02
N TYR A 101 27.75 -12.02 4.97
CA TYR A 101 26.84 -11.77 3.86
C TYR A 101 26.69 -12.98 2.92
N ARG A 102 27.70 -13.86 2.81
CA ARG A 102 27.71 -14.97 1.85
C ARG A 102 26.49 -15.89 1.94
N PRO A 103 26.06 -16.36 3.13
CA PRO A 103 24.89 -17.21 3.26
C PRO A 103 23.56 -16.50 2.92
N LEU A 104 23.53 -15.17 3.00
CA LEU A 104 22.34 -14.36 2.77
C LEU A 104 22.25 -13.81 1.33
N LEU A 105 23.38 -13.73 0.61
CA LEU A 105 23.45 -13.06 -0.71
C LEU A 105 22.50 -13.71 -1.73
N LEU A 106 22.64 -15.02 -1.93
CA LEU A 106 21.82 -15.73 -2.93
C LEU A 106 20.32 -15.72 -2.59
N PRO A 107 19.91 -16.04 -1.34
CA PRO A 107 18.50 -15.91 -0.94
C PRO A 107 17.96 -14.49 -1.08
N THR A 108 18.75 -13.48 -0.71
CA THR A 108 18.35 -12.07 -0.84
C THR A 108 18.14 -11.66 -2.30
N LEU A 109 19.05 -12.03 -3.20
CA LEU A 109 18.91 -11.73 -4.63
C LEU A 109 17.70 -12.46 -5.24
N LEU A 110 17.48 -13.73 -4.87
CA LEU A 110 16.30 -14.47 -5.33
C LEU A 110 15.01 -13.81 -4.81
N LEU A 111 14.97 -13.45 -3.54
CA LEU A 111 13.81 -12.80 -2.94
C LEU A 111 13.58 -11.41 -3.54
N ALA A 112 14.63 -10.62 -3.79
CA ALA A 112 14.56 -9.33 -4.45
C ALA A 112 14.03 -9.46 -5.90
N PHE A 113 14.45 -10.48 -6.61
CA PHE A 113 13.93 -10.76 -7.96
C PHE A 113 12.44 -11.11 -7.93
N VAL A 114 12.03 -12.03 -7.04
CA VAL A 114 10.62 -12.40 -6.87
C VAL A 114 9.80 -11.18 -6.45
N LEU A 115 10.30 -10.38 -5.50
CA LEU A 115 9.64 -9.16 -5.06
C LEU A 115 9.51 -8.13 -6.18
N GLY A 116 10.53 -7.99 -7.02
CA GLY A 116 10.49 -7.16 -8.22
C GLY A 116 9.37 -7.60 -9.17
N LEU A 117 9.21 -8.90 -9.40
CA LEU A 117 8.10 -9.44 -10.21
C LEU A 117 6.73 -9.17 -9.55
N ILE A 118 6.61 -9.38 -8.25
CA ILE A 118 5.36 -9.10 -7.52
C ILE A 118 5.02 -7.61 -7.64
N SER A 119 5.96 -6.72 -7.38
CA SER A 119 5.73 -5.27 -7.37
C SER A 119 5.45 -4.68 -8.76
N THR A 120 6.06 -5.24 -9.81
CA THR A 120 5.90 -4.71 -11.19
C THR A 120 4.71 -5.30 -11.93
N TYR A 121 4.30 -6.54 -11.64
CA TYR A 121 3.26 -7.24 -12.38
C TYR A 121 2.06 -7.63 -11.51
N LEU A 122 2.28 -8.36 -10.39
CA LEU A 122 1.17 -8.89 -9.60
C LEU A 122 0.44 -7.80 -8.80
N ALA A 123 1.17 -6.88 -8.19
CA ALA A 123 0.55 -5.86 -7.33
C ALA A 123 -0.33 -4.88 -8.13
N PRO A 124 0.08 -4.35 -9.31
CA PRO A 124 -0.79 -3.52 -10.14
C PRO A 124 -2.03 -4.25 -10.63
N ASP A 125 -1.88 -5.52 -11.01
CA ASP A 125 -2.99 -6.35 -11.47
C ASP A 125 -3.99 -6.66 -10.33
N ALA A 126 -3.47 -6.98 -9.15
CA ALA A 126 -4.27 -7.17 -7.95
C ALA A 126 -5.03 -5.88 -7.58
N ARG A 127 -4.39 -4.70 -7.65
CA ARG A 127 -5.02 -3.40 -7.38
C ARG A 127 -6.14 -3.11 -8.39
N LYS A 128 -5.88 -3.31 -9.68
CA LYS A 128 -6.89 -3.17 -10.73
C LYS A 128 -8.12 -4.05 -10.46
N ASN A 129 -7.89 -5.32 -10.15
CA ASN A 129 -8.97 -6.26 -9.87
C ASN A 129 -9.72 -5.89 -8.59
N MET A 130 -9.00 -5.42 -7.55
CA MET A 130 -9.62 -4.91 -6.33
C MET A 130 -10.55 -3.72 -6.61
N ASP A 131 -10.13 -2.76 -7.43
CA ASP A 131 -10.94 -1.61 -7.82
C ASP A 131 -12.16 -2.04 -8.63
N LEU A 132 -11.99 -2.97 -9.58
CA LEU A 132 -13.10 -3.53 -10.35
C LEU A 132 -14.09 -4.29 -9.47
N SER A 133 -13.61 -5.12 -8.53
CA SER A 133 -14.48 -5.86 -7.61
C SER A 133 -15.25 -4.91 -6.68
N ARG A 134 -14.62 -3.83 -6.20
CA ARG A 134 -15.30 -2.77 -5.45
C ARG A 134 -16.37 -2.06 -6.28
N GLN A 135 -16.05 -1.66 -7.52
CA GLN A 135 -17.01 -1.03 -8.42
C GLN A 135 -18.19 -1.96 -8.72
N ASN A 136 -17.91 -3.23 -9.05
CA ASN A 136 -18.96 -4.22 -9.31
C ASN A 136 -19.83 -4.47 -8.07
N ALA A 137 -19.22 -4.54 -6.88
CA ALA A 137 -19.96 -4.68 -5.63
C ALA A 137 -20.90 -3.49 -5.42
N MET A 138 -20.44 -2.27 -5.68
CA MET A 138 -21.26 -1.06 -5.57
C MET A 138 -22.38 -1.01 -6.61
N LEU A 139 -22.11 -1.45 -7.85
CA LEU A 139 -23.13 -1.53 -8.90
C LEU A 139 -24.17 -2.62 -8.63
N ASN A 140 -23.74 -3.76 -8.05
CA ASN A 140 -24.63 -4.89 -7.72
C ASN A 140 -25.43 -4.65 -6.43
N LEU A 141 -25.02 -3.71 -5.58
CA LEU A 141 -25.81 -3.32 -4.41
C LEU A 141 -27.13 -2.69 -4.82
N GLY A 142 -27.23 -2.13 -6.05
CA GLY A 142 -28.48 -1.70 -6.67
C GLY A 142 -29.46 -1.01 -5.70
N ILE A 143 -30.75 -1.32 -5.86
CA ILE A 143 -31.84 -0.82 -5.03
C ILE A 143 -31.81 -1.42 -3.60
N ASP A 144 -31.22 -2.61 -3.41
CA ASP A 144 -31.17 -3.29 -2.09
C ASP A 144 -30.37 -2.55 -1.02
N PHE A 145 -29.45 -1.66 -1.46
CA PHE A 145 -28.68 -0.81 -0.57
C PHE A 145 -29.51 0.36 0.03
N LEU A 146 -30.54 0.78 -0.69
CA LEU A 146 -31.42 1.86 -0.25
C LEU A 146 -32.51 1.28 0.65
N GLU A 147 -32.14 0.94 1.89
CA GLU A 147 -33.14 0.56 2.90
C GLU A 147 -34.09 1.74 3.15
N PRO A 148 -35.40 1.58 2.88
CA PRO A 148 -36.38 2.62 3.18
C PRO A 148 -36.33 3.06 4.65
N GLY A 149 -36.57 4.33 4.91
CA GLY A 149 -36.57 4.89 6.25
C GLY A 149 -35.21 5.26 6.83
N ARG A 150 -34.10 5.16 6.04
CA ARG A 150 -32.75 5.52 6.47
C ARG A 150 -32.06 6.49 5.53
N PHE A 151 -31.22 7.35 6.10
CA PHE A 151 -30.29 8.18 5.33
C PHE A 151 -29.06 7.35 4.91
N VAL A 152 -28.79 7.35 3.63
CA VAL A 152 -27.66 6.65 3.03
C VAL A 152 -26.74 7.67 2.38
N THR A 153 -25.45 7.63 2.68
CA THR A 153 -24.45 8.46 2.00
C THR A 153 -23.91 7.71 0.79
N LEU A 154 -24.11 8.29 -0.39
CA LEU A 154 -23.59 7.76 -1.65
C LEU A 154 -22.10 8.09 -1.83
N ASN A 155 -21.41 7.36 -2.71
CA ASN A 155 -19.97 7.52 -2.94
C ASN A 155 -19.52 8.91 -3.41
N ASN A 156 -20.43 9.67 -4.01
CA ASN A 156 -20.19 11.05 -4.44
C ASN A 156 -20.38 12.08 -3.31
N GLY A 157 -20.59 11.62 -2.06
CA GLY A 157 -20.86 12.46 -0.90
C GLY A 157 -22.32 12.93 -0.79
N SER A 158 -23.19 12.54 -1.74
CA SER A 158 -24.61 12.86 -1.66
C SER A 158 -25.29 12.03 -0.57
N VAL A 159 -26.22 12.61 0.16
CA VAL A 159 -27.07 11.95 1.13
C VAL A 159 -28.43 11.70 0.51
N MET A 160 -28.87 10.45 0.54
CA MET A 160 -30.16 10.02 0.01
C MET A 160 -31.03 9.44 1.11
N TYR A 161 -32.33 9.68 1.00
CA TYR A 161 -33.38 9.11 1.84
C TYR A 161 -34.55 8.69 0.96
N SER A 162 -35.18 7.57 1.25
CA SER A 162 -36.48 7.16 0.70
C SER A 162 -37.38 6.73 1.84
N GLU A 163 -38.65 7.04 1.75
CA GLU A 163 -39.63 6.69 2.79
C GLU A 163 -40.00 5.21 2.71
N ASP A 164 -40.29 4.72 1.49
CA ASP A 164 -40.72 3.34 1.28
C ASP A 164 -40.27 2.82 -0.09
N ARG A 165 -40.48 1.53 -0.33
CA ARG A 165 -40.19 0.84 -1.57
C ARG A 165 -41.45 0.11 -2.06
N SER A 166 -41.90 0.43 -3.27
CA SER A 166 -43.05 -0.23 -3.90
C SER A 166 -42.73 -1.67 -4.32
N GLU A 167 -43.78 -2.49 -4.53
CA GLU A 167 -43.65 -3.86 -5.07
C GLU A 167 -42.95 -3.92 -6.43
N ASP A 168 -42.99 -2.82 -7.20
CA ASP A 168 -42.30 -2.66 -8.50
C ASP A 168 -40.85 -2.20 -8.37
N ASP A 169 -40.22 -2.32 -7.19
CA ASP A 169 -38.84 -1.92 -6.92
C ASP A 169 -38.55 -0.41 -7.06
N LYS A 170 -39.61 0.44 -7.06
CA LYS A 170 -39.48 1.89 -7.09
C LYS A 170 -39.43 2.46 -5.69
N LEU A 171 -38.56 3.42 -5.49
CA LEU A 171 -38.45 4.19 -4.24
C LEU A 171 -39.53 5.26 -4.22
N THR A 172 -40.14 5.48 -3.07
CA THR A 172 -41.18 6.50 -2.87
C THR A 172 -40.69 7.60 -1.94
N ASN A 173 -41.17 8.83 -2.16
CA ASN A 173 -40.81 10.02 -1.39
C ASN A 173 -39.31 10.16 -1.21
N VAL A 174 -38.61 10.33 -2.32
CA VAL A 174 -37.14 10.32 -2.35
C VAL A 174 -36.60 11.72 -2.16
N PHE A 175 -35.62 11.83 -1.27
CA PHE A 175 -34.85 13.03 -1.01
C PHE A 175 -33.37 12.74 -1.30
N VAL A 176 -32.72 13.61 -2.06
CA VAL A 176 -31.26 13.56 -2.30
C VAL A 176 -30.67 14.94 -2.09
N GLN A 177 -29.64 15.01 -1.25
CA GLN A 177 -28.83 16.22 -1.05
C GLN A 177 -27.42 15.98 -1.56
N GLN A 178 -26.96 16.88 -2.39
CA GLN A 178 -25.57 16.88 -2.91
C GLN A 178 -24.91 18.23 -2.62
N GLU A 179 -23.71 18.19 -2.06
CA GLU A 179 -22.90 19.37 -1.84
C GLU A 179 -21.89 19.52 -3.00
N LEU A 180 -22.01 20.60 -3.79
CA LEU A 180 -21.12 20.93 -4.90
C LEU A 180 -20.32 22.20 -4.56
N ARG A 181 -19.09 22.04 -4.07
CA ARG A 181 -18.18 23.13 -3.66
C ARG A 181 -18.82 24.07 -2.64
N ASN A 182 -19.56 25.12 -3.11
CA ASN A 182 -20.24 26.10 -2.25
C ASN A 182 -21.77 26.04 -2.40
N ASN A 183 -22.30 25.23 -3.30
CA ASN A 183 -23.72 25.12 -3.56
C ASN A 183 -24.27 23.80 -3.00
N VAL A 184 -25.46 23.85 -2.44
CA VAL A 184 -26.23 22.67 -2.07
C VAL A 184 -27.29 22.45 -3.14
N ASN A 185 -27.34 21.24 -3.67
CA ASN A 185 -28.36 20.76 -4.58
C ASN A 185 -29.25 19.75 -3.86
N VAL A 186 -30.53 20.03 -3.76
CA VAL A 186 -31.52 19.15 -3.11
C VAL A 186 -32.54 18.73 -4.15
N ILE A 187 -32.75 17.44 -4.31
CA ILE A 187 -33.77 16.86 -5.18
C ILE A 187 -34.79 16.16 -4.30
N VAL A 188 -36.08 16.47 -4.53
CA VAL A 188 -37.20 15.81 -3.89
C VAL A 188 -38.14 15.30 -4.97
N SER A 189 -38.49 14.03 -4.95
CA SER A 189 -39.38 13.43 -5.94
C SER A 189 -40.37 12.45 -5.33
N GLU A 190 -41.53 12.28 -6.01
CA GLU A 190 -42.54 11.31 -5.57
C GLU A 190 -42.02 9.88 -5.70
N THR A 191 -41.35 9.58 -6.81
CA THR A 191 -40.79 8.25 -7.06
C THR A 191 -39.43 8.34 -7.72
N ALA A 192 -38.58 7.31 -7.50
CA ALA A 192 -37.32 7.13 -8.22
C ALA A 192 -37.06 5.65 -8.52
N GLU A 193 -36.34 5.39 -9.61
CA GLU A 193 -35.90 4.06 -9.99
C GLU A 193 -34.44 4.05 -10.43
N ILE A 194 -33.74 2.94 -10.25
CA ILE A 194 -32.39 2.77 -10.72
C ILE A 194 -32.39 2.03 -12.04
N LEU A 195 -31.95 2.70 -13.09
CA LEU A 195 -31.75 2.10 -14.40
C LEU A 195 -30.26 1.80 -14.61
N SER A 196 -29.93 0.51 -14.70
CA SER A 196 -28.57 0.05 -15.04
C SER A 196 -28.43 -0.13 -16.54
N THR A 197 -27.67 0.72 -17.19
CA THR A 197 -27.38 0.62 -18.62
C THR A 197 -25.93 0.19 -18.82
N LYS A 198 -25.69 -0.83 -19.65
CA LYS A 198 -24.34 -1.38 -19.95
C LYS A 198 -23.36 -0.34 -20.52
N SER A 199 -23.84 0.76 -21.07
CA SER A 199 -23.02 1.81 -21.70
C SER A 199 -22.78 3.05 -20.85
N THR A 200 -23.64 3.36 -19.86
CA THR A 200 -23.62 4.65 -19.15
C THR A 200 -23.52 4.48 -17.62
N GLY A 201 -23.44 3.22 -17.13
CA GLY A 201 -23.47 2.94 -15.71
C GLY A 201 -24.88 2.97 -15.12
N SER A 202 -25.00 2.97 -13.80
CA SER A 202 -26.27 3.07 -13.10
C SER A 202 -26.69 4.55 -12.99
N VAL A 203 -27.93 4.83 -13.40
CA VAL A 203 -28.55 6.15 -13.34
C VAL A 203 -29.76 6.08 -12.44
N LEU A 204 -29.87 7.01 -11.50
CA LEU A 204 -31.08 7.20 -10.70
C LEU A 204 -32.00 8.15 -11.44
N VAL A 205 -33.18 7.66 -11.80
CA VAL A 205 -34.22 8.44 -12.50
C VAL A 205 -35.29 8.80 -11.52
N PHE A 206 -35.52 10.10 -11.34
CA PHE A 206 -36.54 10.66 -10.48
C PHE A 206 -37.75 11.07 -11.31
N TYR A 207 -38.93 10.80 -10.81
CA TYR A 207 -40.20 11.20 -11.45
C TYR A 207 -40.98 12.14 -10.55
N ASN A 208 -41.53 13.19 -11.17
CA ASN A 208 -42.39 14.20 -10.54
C ASN A 208 -41.75 14.81 -9.29
N GLY A 209 -40.98 15.87 -9.47
CA GLY A 209 -40.25 16.43 -8.34
C GLY A 209 -39.76 17.85 -8.56
N TYR A 210 -39.01 18.30 -7.55
CA TYR A 210 -38.39 19.62 -7.50
C TYR A 210 -36.91 19.50 -7.21
N GLN A 211 -36.12 20.30 -7.86
CA GLN A 211 -34.71 20.48 -7.58
C GLN A 211 -34.48 21.91 -7.05
N TYR A 212 -33.83 22.01 -5.91
CA TYR A 212 -33.44 23.24 -5.24
C TYR A 212 -31.92 23.39 -5.33
N GLU A 213 -31.46 24.47 -5.96
CA GLU A 213 -30.03 24.77 -6.10
C GLU A 213 -29.75 26.15 -5.50
N GLY A 214 -28.82 26.26 -4.59
CA GLY A 214 -28.41 27.51 -3.97
C GLY A 214 -27.29 27.38 -2.97
N THR A 215 -26.77 28.53 -2.53
CA THR A 215 -25.77 28.60 -1.48
C THR A 215 -26.46 28.74 -0.11
N PRO A 216 -26.12 27.93 0.88
CA PRO A 216 -26.69 28.05 2.22
C PRO A 216 -26.41 29.44 2.82
N GLY A 217 -27.49 30.14 3.20
CA GLY A 217 -27.42 31.50 3.77
C GLY A 217 -27.71 32.63 2.78
N ASP A 218 -27.73 32.34 1.48
CA ASP A 218 -28.16 33.33 0.46
C ASP A 218 -29.66 33.23 0.24
N LEU A 219 -30.26 34.33 -0.25
CA LEU A 219 -31.71 34.42 -0.58
C LEU A 219 -32.02 33.94 -2.01
N ASP A 220 -31.00 33.71 -2.83
CA ASP A 220 -31.14 33.34 -4.22
C ASP A 220 -31.11 31.82 -4.37
N PHE A 221 -32.32 31.20 -4.39
CA PHE A 221 -32.50 29.78 -4.69
C PHE A 221 -33.10 29.62 -6.08
N ARG A 222 -32.52 28.72 -6.87
CA ARG A 222 -33.11 28.27 -8.13
C ARG A 222 -33.96 27.03 -7.84
N ILE A 223 -35.24 27.10 -8.18
CA ILE A 223 -36.17 26.00 -8.08
C ILE A 223 -36.51 25.53 -9.49
N LEU A 224 -36.30 24.25 -9.77
CA LEU A 224 -36.63 23.59 -11.01
C LEU A 224 -37.67 22.52 -10.73
N GLU A 225 -38.83 22.60 -11.38
CA GLU A 225 -39.83 21.54 -11.40
C GLU A 225 -39.53 20.60 -12.57
N PHE A 226 -39.59 19.31 -12.38
CA PHE A 226 -39.30 18.32 -13.41
C PHE A 226 -40.31 17.16 -13.38
N SER A 227 -40.67 16.66 -14.58
CA SER A 227 -41.43 15.41 -14.72
C SER A 227 -40.51 14.19 -14.66
N GLU A 228 -39.29 14.33 -15.21
CA GLU A 228 -38.25 13.32 -15.18
C GLU A 228 -36.89 14.01 -14.99
N HIS A 229 -36.06 13.52 -14.07
CA HIS A 229 -34.70 14.00 -13.86
C HIS A 229 -33.77 12.80 -13.64
N GLN A 230 -32.60 12.82 -14.29
CA GLN A 230 -31.63 11.72 -14.22
C GLN A 230 -30.38 12.16 -13.49
N LEU A 231 -30.00 11.40 -12.46
CA LEU A 231 -28.76 11.59 -11.72
C LEU A 231 -27.85 10.37 -11.93
N PRO A 232 -26.69 10.50 -12.57
CA PRO A 232 -25.75 9.40 -12.68
C PRO A 232 -25.20 9.04 -11.28
N LEU A 233 -25.35 7.77 -10.88
CA LEU A 233 -24.82 7.25 -9.61
C LEU A 233 -23.30 7.09 -9.66
N SER A 234 -22.74 6.89 -10.84
CA SER A 234 -21.31 7.04 -11.08
C SER A 234 -20.99 8.51 -11.23
N SER A 235 -20.25 9.10 -10.30
CA SER A 235 -19.90 10.52 -10.40
C SER A 235 -19.11 10.76 -11.70
N GLN A 236 -19.40 11.90 -12.39
CA GLN A 236 -18.52 12.42 -13.45
C GLN A 236 -17.08 12.67 -12.93
N ALA A 237 -16.90 12.74 -11.61
CA ALA A 237 -15.59 12.71 -10.97
C ALA A 237 -14.85 11.38 -11.23
N ASP A 238 -15.56 10.27 -11.49
CA ASP A 238 -14.92 9.00 -11.89
C ASP A 238 -14.44 9.01 -13.34
N GLN A 239 -15.01 9.85 -14.21
CA GLN A 239 -14.48 10.06 -15.58
C GLN A 239 -13.25 10.98 -15.58
N ASN A 240 -13.10 11.85 -14.56
CA ASN A 240 -11.91 12.65 -14.30
C ASN A 240 -11.03 12.04 -13.20
N LYS A 241 -11.32 10.82 -12.73
CA LYS A 241 -10.40 10.09 -11.89
C LYS A 241 -9.11 9.98 -12.68
N LYS A 242 -8.09 10.77 -12.31
CA LYS A 242 -6.71 10.59 -12.79
C LYS A 242 -6.52 9.09 -12.88
N ILE A 243 -6.32 8.57 -14.09
CA ILE A 243 -6.09 7.14 -14.31
C ILE A 243 -5.14 6.73 -13.23
N ASP A 244 -5.58 5.84 -12.32
CA ASP A 244 -4.73 5.43 -11.21
C ASP A 244 -3.56 4.65 -11.80
N LEU A 245 -2.45 5.37 -12.03
CA LEU A 245 -1.25 4.83 -12.62
C LEU A 245 -0.75 3.61 -11.84
N SER A 246 -1.18 3.49 -10.58
CA SER A 246 -0.79 2.37 -9.73
C SER A 246 -1.43 1.04 -10.16
N SER A 247 -2.55 1.07 -10.88
CA SER A 247 -3.23 -0.11 -11.43
C SER A 247 -2.87 -0.41 -12.89
N GLU A 248 -2.08 0.47 -13.54
CA GLU A 248 -1.73 0.29 -14.95
C GLU A 248 -0.63 -0.77 -15.15
N PRO A 249 -0.67 -1.50 -16.28
CA PRO A 249 0.40 -2.45 -16.63
C PRO A 249 1.76 -1.74 -16.71
N PHE A 250 2.81 -2.41 -16.22
CA PHE A 250 4.17 -1.83 -16.17
C PHE A 250 4.65 -1.30 -17.52
N ARG A 251 4.34 -2.01 -18.62
CA ARG A 251 4.71 -1.62 -19.97
C ARG A 251 4.03 -0.31 -20.41
N ALA A 252 2.77 -0.09 -20.06
CA ALA A 252 2.03 1.10 -20.44
C ALA A 252 2.58 2.37 -19.79
N LEU A 253 3.24 2.26 -18.62
CA LEU A 253 3.88 3.39 -17.95
C LEU A 253 5.04 3.97 -18.74
N PHE A 254 5.79 3.16 -19.50
CA PHE A 254 6.90 3.63 -20.34
C PHE A 254 6.43 4.41 -21.58
N GLU A 255 5.20 4.18 -22.03
CA GLU A 255 4.62 4.89 -23.17
C GLU A 255 4.10 6.27 -22.76
N LYS A 256 3.86 6.48 -21.47
CA LYS A 256 3.41 7.76 -20.90
C LYS A 256 4.62 8.62 -20.54
N ASN A 257 4.76 9.77 -21.18
CA ASN A 257 5.85 10.71 -20.88
C ASN A 257 5.46 11.73 -19.79
N SER A 258 4.82 11.25 -18.69
CA SER A 258 4.47 12.09 -17.54
C SER A 258 5.39 11.79 -16.34
N LEU A 259 5.59 12.79 -15.48
CA LEU A 259 6.42 12.65 -14.28
C LEU A 259 5.82 11.63 -13.31
N GLU A 260 4.51 11.58 -13.22
CA GLU A 260 3.78 10.62 -12.39
C GLU A 260 4.02 9.17 -12.86
N ALA A 261 4.04 8.93 -14.20
CA ALA A 261 4.34 7.59 -14.72
C ALA A 261 5.78 7.17 -14.43
N LYS A 262 6.73 8.10 -14.56
CA LYS A 262 8.15 7.86 -14.22
C LYS A 262 8.35 7.61 -12.72
N ALA A 263 7.64 8.35 -11.87
CA ALA A 263 7.63 8.15 -10.43
C ALA A 263 7.07 6.76 -10.06
N GLU A 264 5.98 6.34 -10.71
CA GLU A 264 5.38 5.03 -10.51
C GLU A 264 6.32 3.89 -10.93
N VAL A 265 7.03 4.02 -12.07
CA VAL A 265 8.05 3.03 -12.49
C VAL A 265 9.12 2.87 -11.44
N GLN A 266 9.68 3.98 -10.94
CA GLN A 266 10.73 3.95 -9.92
C GLN A 266 10.18 3.39 -8.58
N TRP A 267 8.95 3.75 -8.22
CA TRP A 267 8.26 3.25 -7.03
C TRP A 267 8.11 1.72 -7.04
N ARG A 268 7.73 1.14 -8.18
CA ARG A 268 7.55 -0.33 -8.31
C ARG A 268 8.86 -1.11 -8.24
N ILE A 269 9.98 -0.51 -8.63
CA ILE A 269 11.30 -1.14 -8.55
C ILE A 269 11.90 -1.00 -7.14
N SER A 270 11.54 0.07 -6.44
CA SER A 270 12.10 0.44 -5.13
C SER A 270 12.04 -0.65 -4.05
N PRO A 271 10.98 -1.47 -3.91
CA PRO A 271 10.94 -2.53 -2.89
C PRO A 271 12.03 -3.58 -3.04
N ALA A 272 12.37 -3.97 -4.27
CA ALA A 272 13.43 -4.95 -4.54
C ALA A 272 14.81 -4.39 -4.17
N ILE A 273 15.07 -3.12 -4.50
CA ILE A 273 16.31 -2.42 -4.15
C ILE A 273 16.38 -2.20 -2.63
N ALA A 274 15.27 -1.77 -2.03
CA ALA A 274 15.18 -1.55 -0.59
C ALA A 274 15.49 -2.83 0.19
N LEU A 275 15.00 -3.98 -0.25
CA LEU A 275 15.30 -5.27 0.36
C LEU A 275 16.81 -5.54 0.39
N ILE A 276 17.50 -5.33 -0.71
CA ILE A 276 18.97 -5.53 -0.80
C ILE A 276 19.71 -4.59 0.16
N ILE A 277 19.35 -3.31 0.16
CA ILE A 277 19.97 -2.29 1.02
C ILE A 277 19.70 -2.59 2.50
N LEU A 278 18.49 -2.95 2.86
CA LEU A 278 18.12 -3.28 4.23
C LEU A 278 18.86 -4.52 4.75
N VAL A 279 18.99 -5.57 3.92
CA VAL A 279 19.80 -6.75 4.28
C VAL A 279 21.26 -6.35 4.47
N PHE A 280 21.79 -5.46 3.63
CA PHE A 280 23.14 -4.95 3.80
C PHE A 280 23.30 -4.18 5.11
N MET A 281 22.34 -3.34 5.50
CA MET A 281 22.36 -2.57 6.73
C MET A 281 22.10 -3.42 7.99
N ALA A 282 21.38 -4.53 7.86
CA ALA A 282 20.97 -5.36 9.00
C ALA A 282 22.16 -5.92 9.78
N ILE A 283 23.21 -6.36 9.09
CA ILE A 283 24.39 -6.97 9.71
C ILE A 283 25.15 -5.98 10.61
N PRO A 284 25.59 -4.80 10.15
CA PRO A 284 26.26 -3.85 11.02
C PRO A 284 25.34 -3.33 12.15
N LEU A 285 24.04 -3.19 11.87
CA LEU A 285 23.07 -2.70 12.86
C LEU A 285 22.78 -3.72 13.98
N SER A 286 22.87 -5.02 13.68
CA SER A 286 22.68 -6.08 14.67
C SER A 286 23.82 -6.25 15.66
N LYS A 287 24.98 -5.60 15.39
CA LYS A 287 26.14 -5.68 16.29
C LYS A 287 25.82 -4.99 17.62
N SER A 288 25.78 -5.77 18.68
CA SER A 288 25.51 -5.31 20.04
C SER A 288 26.51 -5.91 21.03
N SER A 289 26.70 -5.23 22.17
CA SER A 289 27.45 -5.78 23.28
C SER A 289 26.61 -6.81 24.03
N PRO A 290 27.20 -7.86 24.64
CA PRO A 290 26.46 -8.82 25.49
C PRO A 290 25.70 -8.16 26.65
N ARG A 291 26.07 -6.92 27.02
CA ARG A 291 25.41 -6.14 28.08
C ARG A 291 24.21 -5.36 27.57
N ASP A 292 24.10 -5.15 26.27
CA ASP A 292 22.99 -4.40 25.66
C ASP A 292 21.73 -5.25 25.60
N SER A 293 20.57 -4.61 25.51
CA SER A 293 19.33 -5.31 25.24
C SER A 293 19.35 -5.89 23.82
N ARG A 294 18.96 -7.15 23.66
CA ARG A 294 18.83 -7.79 22.34
C ARG A 294 17.86 -7.06 21.38
N TYR A 295 17.02 -6.20 21.93
CA TYR A 295 16.00 -5.46 21.17
C TYR A 295 16.47 -4.07 20.73
N THR A 296 17.62 -3.59 21.20
CA THR A 296 18.11 -2.24 20.85
C THR A 296 18.32 -2.11 19.36
N GLY A 297 18.98 -3.08 18.71
CA GLY A 297 19.15 -3.12 17.26
C GLY A 297 17.82 -3.24 16.50
N LEU A 298 16.86 -3.96 17.07
CA LEU A 298 15.53 -4.11 16.46
C LEU A 298 14.75 -2.80 16.46
N ILE A 299 14.71 -2.09 17.60
CA ILE A 299 14.02 -0.80 17.73
C ILE A 299 14.65 0.23 16.77
N LEU A 300 15.98 0.33 16.77
CA LEU A 300 16.69 1.22 15.86
C LEU A 300 16.47 0.84 14.40
N GLY A 301 16.42 -0.46 14.09
CA GLY A 301 16.12 -0.96 12.76
C GLY A 301 14.71 -0.56 12.29
N ILE A 302 13.70 -0.72 13.12
CA ILE A 302 12.34 -0.28 12.80
C ILE A 302 12.31 1.23 12.52
N LEU A 303 12.99 2.03 13.35
CA LEU A 303 13.07 3.48 13.16
C LEU A 303 13.73 3.84 11.81
N ILE A 304 14.87 3.22 11.50
CA ILE A 304 15.57 3.42 10.23
C ILE A 304 14.68 3.02 9.06
N TYR A 305 13.99 1.88 9.14
CA TYR A 305 13.06 1.44 8.11
C TYR A 305 11.93 2.45 7.89
N MET A 306 11.32 2.93 8.98
CA MET A 306 10.24 3.93 8.89
C MET A 306 10.72 5.23 8.25
N ILE A 307 11.88 5.75 8.65
CA ILE A 307 12.46 6.95 8.04
C ILE A 307 12.72 6.70 6.55
N TYR A 308 13.32 5.58 6.20
CA TYR A 308 13.66 5.24 4.83
C TYR A 308 12.43 5.17 3.91
N VAL A 309 11.38 4.46 4.32
CA VAL A 309 10.14 4.33 3.52
C VAL A 309 9.41 5.68 3.41
N ASN A 310 9.37 6.48 4.49
CA ASN A 310 8.75 7.81 4.44
C ASN A 310 9.54 8.76 3.53
N CYS A 311 10.88 8.71 3.55
CA CYS A 311 11.71 9.48 2.61
C CYS A 311 11.48 9.06 1.16
N LEU A 312 11.31 7.74 0.88
CA LEU A 312 10.96 7.27 -0.45
C LEU A 312 9.60 7.80 -0.90
N GLY A 313 8.60 7.79 -0.02
CA GLY A 313 7.28 8.36 -0.29
C GLY A 313 7.34 9.86 -0.60
N ALA A 314 8.12 10.62 0.18
CA ALA A 314 8.34 12.05 -0.06
C ALA A 314 9.06 12.30 -1.40
N ALA A 315 10.11 11.52 -1.71
CA ALA A 315 10.82 11.62 -2.99
C ALA A 315 9.93 11.30 -4.19
N ARG A 316 9.00 10.35 -4.05
CA ARG A 316 7.98 10.07 -5.06
C ARG A 316 7.13 11.30 -5.34
N ILE A 317 6.57 11.91 -4.30
CA ILE A 317 5.73 13.12 -4.43
C ILE A 317 6.51 14.28 -5.06
N TRP A 318 7.78 14.49 -4.66
CA TRP A 318 8.63 15.52 -5.23
C TRP A 318 8.93 15.29 -6.72
N LEU A 319 9.09 14.03 -7.14
CA LEU A 319 9.24 13.68 -8.54
C LEU A 319 7.93 13.92 -9.31
N GLU A 320 6.80 13.51 -8.78
CA GLU A 320 5.47 13.72 -9.39
C GLU A 320 5.16 15.21 -9.58
N GLN A 321 5.61 16.06 -8.65
CA GLN A 321 5.44 17.51 -8.70
C GLN A 321 6.52 18.24 -9.53
N GLY A 322 7.54 17.52 -10.04
CA GLY A 322 8.64 18.12 -10.80
C GLY A 322 9.66 18.89 -9.95
N VAL A 323 9.62 18.74 -8.61
CA VAL A 323 10.59 19.37 -7.70
C VAL A 323 11.98 18.72 -7.86
N THR A 324 12.02 17.39 -8.06
CA THR A 324 13.25 16.67 -8.32
C THR A 324 13.39 16.33 -9.80
N PRO A 325 14.59 16.49 -10.41
CA PRO A 325 14.84 16.03 -11.77
C PRO A 325 14.62 14.52 -11.92
N GLU A 326 14.14 14.10 -13.08
CA GLU A 326 13.81 12.70 -13.39
C GLU A 326 14.95 11.70 -13.15
N ILE A 327 16.20 12.13 -13.42
CA ILE A 327 17.39 11.29 -13.27
C ILE A 327 17.64 10.93 -11.81
N TYR A 328 17.40 11.87 -10.90
CA TYR A 328 17.60 11.61 -9.46
C TYR A 328 16.39 10.88 -8.86
N GLY A 329 15.16 11.26 -9.21
CA GLY A 329 13.92 10.62 -8.80
C GLY A 329 13.95 10.10 -7.36
N LEU A 330 13.77 8.78 -7.18
CA LEU A 330 13.86 8.09 -5.90
C LEU A 330 15.26 7.53 -5.61
N TRP A 331 16.17 7.52 -6.61
CA TRP A 331 17.46 6.82 -6.51
C TRP A 331 18.38 7.42 -5.45
N TRP A 332 18.34 8.73 -5.23
CA TRP A 332 19.17 9.40 -4.24
C TRP A 332 18.87 8.95 -2.81
N ILE A 333 17.61 8.59 -2.48
CA ILE A 333 17.26 8.02 -1.17
C ILE A 333 17.90 6.64 -1.00
N HIS A 334 17.88 5.81 -2.05
CA HIS A 334 18.56 4.51 -2.05
C HIS A 334 20.07 4.68 -1.84
N LEU A 335 20.67 5.67 -2.50
CA LEU A 335 22.10 5.96 -2.35
C LEU A 335 22.45 6.42 -0.93
N ILE A 336 21.64 7.31 -0.35
CA ILE A 336 21.85 7.75 1.04
C ILE A 336 21.75 6.56 2.00
N ALA A 337 20.73 5.72 1.86
CA ALA A 337 20.56 4.52 2.70
C ALA A 337 21.76 3.57 2.56
N LEU A 338 22.24 3.34 1.34
CA LEU A 338 23.42 2.52 1.08
C LEU A 338 24.68 3.14 1.72
N MET A 339 24.88 4.44 1.60
CA MET A 339 26.00 5.15 2.23
C MET A 339 25.97 5.04 3.75
N VAL A 340 24.80 5.20 4.36
CA VAL A 340 24.63 4.98 5.81
C VAL A 340 25.03 3.56 6.19
N GLY A 341 24.61 2.54 5.42
CA GLY A 341 25.01 1.15 5.64
C GLY A 341 26.53 0.94 5.53
N ILE A 342 27.18 1.56 4.54
CA ILE A 342 28.65 1.50 4.37
C ILE A 342 29.35 2.14 5.56
N VAL A 343 28.90 3.32 5.99
CA VAL A 343 29.47 4.02 7.15
C VAL A 343 29.32 3.17 8.41
N MET A 344 28.13 2.60 8.66
CA MET A 344 27.90 1.72 9.80
C MET A 344 28.80 0.48 9.76
N LEU A 345 28.97 -0.13 8.60
CA LEU A 345 29.86 -1.28 8.40
C LEU A 345 31.30 -0.92 8.75
N SER A 346 31.74 0.25 8.26
CA SER A 346 33.11 0.76 8.48
C SER A 346 33.40 1.03 9.96
N ILE A 347 32.51 1.72 10.63
CA ILE A 347 32.65 2.03 12.05
C ILE A 347 32.63 0.77 12.89
N ASN A 348 31.68 -0.13 12.64
CA ASN A 348 31.48 -1.31 13.47
C ASN A 348 32.58 -2.36 13.35
N TYR A 349 33.20 -2.47 12.19
CA TYR A 349 34.16 -3.55 11.92
C TYR A 349 35.55 -3.06 11.52
N ARG A 350 35.82 -1.76 11.54
CA ARG A 350 37.09 -1.13 11.14
C ARG A 350 37.59 -1.65 9.77
N VAL A 351 36.64 -1.86 8.87
CA VAL A 351 36.92 -2.49 7.55
C VAL A 351 37.89 -1.63 6.75
N PHE A 352 37.76 -0.30 6.80
CA PHE A 352 38.64 0.60 6.07
C PHE A 352 40.07 0.60 6.61
N GLU A 353 40.27 0.52 7.93
CA GLU A 353 41.61 0.43 8.51
C GLU A 353 42.36 -0.80 7.95
N ARG A 354 41.70 -1.94 7.82
CA ARG A 354 42.27 -3.18 7.29
C ARG A 354 42.52 -3.14 5.79
N VAL A 355 41.65 -2.50 5.01
CA VAL A 355 41.80 -2.39 3.56
C VAL A 355 42.93 -1.42 3.21
N PHE A 356 43.10 -0.32 3.93
CA PHE A 356 44.15 0.68 3.68
C PHE A 356 45.49 0.36 4.36
N SER A 357 45.53 -0.46 5.43
CA SER A 357 46.76 -0.86 6.08
C SER A 357 47.54 -1.94 5.33
N GLY A 358 46.94 -2.53 4.28
CA GLY A 358 47.64 -3.50 3.44
C GLY A 358 48.01 -4.83 4.13
N GLU A 359 47.46 -5.10 5.34
CA GLU A 359 47.63 -6.38 6.02
C GLU A 359 46.95 -7.48 5.20
N LYS A 360 47.73 -8.20 4.41
CA LYS A 360 47.29 -9.46 3.78
C LYS A 360 46.92 -10.45 4.91
N GLU A 361 45.79 -11.08 4.75
CA GLU A 361 45.47 -12.29 5.49
C GLU A 361 46.51 -13.36 5.13
N ASP A 362 47.52 -13.58 6.00
CA ASP A 362 48.33 -14.78 6.00
C ASP A 362 47.54 -15.92 6.70
#